data_b884e8febd6eae050e69ab001bcc9c60
#
_entry.id   b884e8febd6eae050e69ab001bcc9c60
#
_cell.length_a   1.000
_cell.length_b   1.000
_cell.length_c   1.000
_cell.angle_alpha   90.00
_cell.angle_beta   90.00
_cell.angle_gamma   90.00
#
_symmetry.space_group_name_H-M   'P 1'
#
loop_
_entity.id
_entity.type
_entity.pdbx_description
1 polymer ?
#
loop_
_entity_poly.entity_id
_entity_poly.type
_entity_poly.pdbx_seq_one_letter_code
_entity_poly.pdbx_strand_id
1 'polypeptide(L)'
;YYTQRDLVVRCKGQPFLSFDDWFIGSTSRPGGVPKCERSLILQMEYNNVKSLEALFHEFPKQIACVIIEPVTFYEPENGFLQLVKSLCEKEGALLIFDEVITGFRWHIGGAQTYFGVTPHLSTFGKGMANGFALSAVVGKREVMDAGRRNGPVFLLSCTYGGEIVGLSAGIKTFDVFNNEPVIQHYWNYGRKLKGIISELIERYNLDSFISVIGMDCRPEIDFHGGGHFDRWELKTLFLQEMINMGVFMERICISYSHSETDLEWTKTALAKALNQVSIAVQAGNISQFYDGEAIKPVFTY
;
A
#
# COMPACT_ATOMS: atom_id res chain seq x y z
N TYR A 1 1.52 -13.26 -22.07
CA TYR A 1 0.98 -14.27 -23.02
C TYR A 1 -0.36 -13.84 -23.62
N TYR A 2 -1.37 -13.51 -22.78
CA TYR A 2 -2.73 -13.21 -23.24
C TYR A 2 -2.80 -12.10 -24.30
N THR A 3 -2.09 -11.00 -24.08
CA THR A 3 -2.07 -9.85 -24.99
C THR A 3 -1.04 -9.96 -26.10
N GLN A 4 -0.09 -10.90 -26.04
CA GLN A 4 1.08 -11.01 -26.92
C GLN A 4 1.92 -9.72 -26.99
N ARG A 5 2.08 -9.06 -25.84
CA ARG A 5 2.80 -7.79 -25.66
C ARG A 5 3.76 -7.87 -24.49
N ASP A 6 4.75 -6.99 -24.45
CA ASP A 6 5.88 -7.12 -23.51
C ASP A 6 5.94 -5.99 -22.46
N LEU A 7 5.38 -4.79 -22.74
CA LEU A 7 5.50 -3.66 -21.83
C LEU A 7 4.47 -3.73 -20.69
N VAL A 8 4.92 -3.43 -19.48
CA VAL A 8 4.08 -3.34 -18.27
C VAL A 8 4.11 -1.93 -17.73
N VAL A 9 2.94 -1.36 -17.45
CA VAL A 9 2.81 -0.06 -16.78
C VAL A 9 2.51 -0.26 -15.31
N ARG A 10 3.22 0.47 -14.44
CA ARG A 10 2.93 0.58 -13.01
C ARG A 10 2.85 2.04 -12.56
N CYS A 11 2.31 2.31 -11.37
CA CYS A 11 2.35 3.64 -10.79
C CYS A 11 3.75 3.95 -10.24
N LYS A 12 4.23 5.17 -10.52
CA LYS A 12 5.39 5.76 -9.85
C LYS A 12 5.11 5.86 -8.35
N GLY A 13 6.11 5.57 -7.52
CA GLY A 13 5.94 5.63 -6.06
C GLY A 13 5.25 4.41 -5.44
N GLN A 14 4.90 3.37 -6.20
CA GLN A 14 4.40 2.08 -5.71
C GLN A 14 5.49 0.99 -5.86
N PRO A 15 6.51 0.94 -4.96
CA PRO A 15 7.71 0.11 -5.17
C PRO A 15 7.50 -1.36 -4.82
N PHE A 16 6.45 -1.68 -4.05
CA PHE A 16 6.25 -3.01 -3.45
C PHE A 16 5.24 -3.88 -4.19
N LEU A 17 4.92 -3.55 -5.44
CA LEU A 17 4.05 -4.39 -6.25
C LEU A 17 4.65 -5.79 -6.46
N SER A 18 5.99 -5.89 -6.51
CA SER A 18 6.71 -7.16 -6.59
C SER A 18 8.18 -6.95 -6.22
N PHE A 19 8.86 -7.99 -5.73
CA PHE A 19 10.33 -8.07 -5.70
C PHE A 19 10.88 -8.84 -6.90
N ASP A 20 10.06 -9.06 -7.90
CA ASP A 20 10.46 -9.53 -9.21
C ASP A 20 11.22 -8.44 -9.97
N ASP A 21 12.10 -8.84 -10.89
CA ASP A 21 12.94 -7.95 -11.69
C ASP A 21 12.12 -6.92 -12.48
N TRP A 22 10.92 -7.27 -12.90
CA TRP A 22 9.96 -6.40 -13.56
C TRP A 22 9.64 -5.12 -12.78
N PHE A 23 9.75 -5.13 -11.46
CA PHE A 23 9.40 -3.97 -10.62
C PHE A 23 10.62 -3.36 -9.95
N ILE A 24 11.51 -4.18 -9.39
CA ILE A 24 12.74 -3.70 -8.74
C ILE A 24 13.61 -2.92 -9.72
N GLY A 25 13.67 -3.36 -10.99
CA GLY A 25 14.41 -2.68 -12.05
C GLY A 25 13.99 -1.23 -12.30
N SER A 26 12.76 -0.86 -11.97
CA SER A 26 12.21 0.49 -12.12
C SER A 26 12.23 1.33 -10.83
N THR A 27 12.90 0.86 -9.78
CA THR A 27 13.09 1.59 -8.51
C THR A 27 14.44 2.32 -8.50
N SER A 28 14.70 3.07 -7.43
CA SER A 28 16.02 3.70 -7.18
C SER A 28 17.13 2.70 -6.84
N ARG A 29 16.80 1.41 -6.65
CA ARG A 29 17.76 0.32 -6.33
C ARG A 29 17.72 -0.80 -7.36
N PRO A 30 18.02 -0.54 -8.64
CA PRO A 30 17.90 -1.52 -9.72
C PRO A 30 19.11 -2.44 -9.83
N GLY A 31 20.00 -2.46 -8.86
CA GLY A 31 21.21 -3.27 -8.87
C GLY A 31 20.90 -4.76 -9.06
N GLY A 32 21.61 -5.41 -9.97
CA GLY A 32 21.40 -6.83 -10.30
C GLY A 32 20.37 -7.10 -11.40
N VAL A 33 19.50 -6.13 -11.73
CA VAL A 33 18.50 -6.30 -12.80
C VAL A 33 19.09 -5.91 -14.16
N PRO A 34 19.02 -6.78 -15.19
CA PRO A 34 19.48 -6.49 -16.54
C PRO A 34 18.79 -5.25 -17.15
N LYS A 35 19.51 -4.52 -18.01
CA LYS A 35 18.93 -3.32 -18.66
C LYS A 35 17.71 -3.66 -19.54
N CYS A 36 17.72 -4.82 -20.20
CA CYS A 36 16.62 -5.27 -21.05
C CYS A 36 15.32 -5.42 -20.24
N GLU A 37 15.39 -5.97 -19.02
CA GLU A 37 14.23 -6.09 -18.13
C GLU A 37 13.70 -4.71 -17.71
N ARG A 38 14.61 -3.79 -17.33
CA ARG A 38 14.23 -2.44 -16.89
C ARG A 38 13.51 -1.67 -18.00
N SER A 39 13.85 -1.89 -19.27
CA SER A 39 13.23 -1.20 -20.42
C SER A 39 11.80 -1.66 -20.70
N LEU A 40 11.35 -2.77 -20.10
CA LEU A 40 9.99 -3.29 -20.25
C LEU A 40 8.99 -2.65 -19.27
N ILE A 41 9.47 -1.87 -18.28
CA ILE A 41 8.63 -1.25 -17.27
C ILE A 41 8.45 0.23 -17.54
N LEU A 42 7.22 0.63 -17.76
CA LEU A 42 6.81 2.02 -17.89
C LEU A 42 6.15 2.50 -16.58
N GLN A 43 6.19 3.81 -16.34
CA GLN A 43 5.63 4.39 -15.13
C GLN A 43 4.60 5.46 -15.46
N MET A 44 3.43 5.37 -14.84
CA MET A 44 2.39 6.40 -14.84
C MET A 44 2.29 7.06 -13.46
N GLU A 45 1.65 8.23 -13.40
CA GLU A 45 1.36 8.92 -12.15
C GLU A 45 -0.03 8.54 -11.63
N TYR A 46 -0.14 8.30 -10.32
CA TYR A 46 -1.44 8.04 -9.68
C TYR A 46 -2.32 9.29 -9.75
N ASN A 47 -3.62 9.13 -9.93
CA ASN A 47 -4.60 10.20 -10.16
C ASN A 47 -4.35 11.06 -11.41
N ASN A 48 -3.48 10.63 -12.33
CA ASN A 48 -3.20 11.33 -13.58
C ASN A 48 -3.41 10.40 -14.80
N VAL A 49 -4.66 10.29 -15.27
CA VAL A 49 -4.99 9.45 -16.43
C VAL A 49 -4.25 9.89 -17.69
N LYS A 50 -3.97 11.20 -17.84
CA LYS A 50 -3.24 11.72 -19.00
C LYS A 50 -1.82 11.14 -19.12
N SER A 51 -1.18 10.84 -17.99
CA SER A 51 0.11 10.16 -18.01
C SER A 51 0.03 8.75 -18.62
N LEU A 52 -1.05 8.04 -18.39
CA LEU A 52 -1.30 6.72 -19.00
C LEU A 52 -1.70 6.85 -20.48
N GLU A 53 -2.53 7.85 -20.85
CA GLU A 53 -2.86 8.12 -22.25
C GLU A 53 -1.61 8.41 -23.08
N ALA A 54 -0.67 9.19 -22.55
CA ALA A 54 0.61 9.49 -23.20
C ALA A 54 1.42 8.21 -23.45
N LEU A 55 1.47 7.27 -22.50
CA LEU A 55 2.15 5.99 -22.67
C LEU A 55 1.49 5.13 -23.78
N PHE A 56 0.18 5.06 -23.84
CA PHE A 56 -0.52 4.33 -24.89
C PHE A 56 -0.32 4.96 -26.28
N HIS A 57 -0.18 6.29 -26.33
CA HIS A 57 0.15 7.00 -27.56
C HIS A 57 1.61 6.75 -28.02
N GLU A 58 2.55 6.74 -27.08
CA GLU A 58 3.98 6.52 -27.35
C GLU A 58 4.28 5.06 -27.71
N PHE A 59 3.58 4.11 -27.08
CA PHE A 59 3.77 2.66 -27.26
C PHE A 59 2.50 1.96 -27.76
N PRO A 60 1.99 2.30 -28.97
CA PRO A 60 0.73 1.79 -29.47
C PRO A 60 0.79 0.26 -29.63
N LYS A 61 -0.18 -0.44 -29.03
CA LYS A 61 -0.30 -1.92 -29.05
C LYS A 61 0.89 -2.70 -28.48
N GLN A 62 1.72 -2.06 -27.64
CA GLN A 62 2.88 -2.71 -27.01
C GLN A 62 2.68 -2.96 -25.49
N ILE A 63 1.76 -2.24 -24.85
CA ILE A 63 1.48 -2.38 -23.42
C ILE A 63 0.60 -3.59 -23.19
N ALA A 64 1.13 -4.57 -22.44
CA ALA A 64 0.45 -5.80 -22.06
C ALA A 64 -0.58 -5.58 -20.96
N CYS A 65 -0.18 -4.85 -19.92
CA CYS A 65 -1.03 -4.58 -18.76
C CYS A 65 -0.62 -3.30 -18.03
N VAL A 66 -1.57 -2.83 -17.24
CA VAL A 66 -1.38 -1.80 -16.20
C VAL A 66 -1.62 -2.46 -14.86
N ILE A 67 -0.64 -2.44 -13.96
CA ILE A 67 -0.77 -2.94 -12.60
C ILE A 67 -0.66 -1.79 -11.61
N ILE A 68 -1.66 -1.68 -10.72
CA ILE A 68 -1.73 -0.62 -9.71
C ILE A 68 -2.29 -1.16 -8.38
N GLU A 69 -1.83 -0.61 -7.26
CA GLU A 69 -2.62 -0.63 -6.03
C GLU A 69 -3.83 0.29 -6.25
N PRO A 70 -5.08 -0.19 -6.13
CA PRO A 70 -6.27 0.61 -6.45
C PRO A 70 -6.41 1.84 -5.55
N VAL A 71 -5.90 1.78 -4.34
CA VAL A 71 -5.81 2.89 -3.39
C VAL A 71 -4.58 2.71 -2.51
N THR A 72 -3.88 3.81 -2.25
CA THR A 72 -2.72 3.85 -1.34
C THR A 72 -3.08 4.69 -0.10
N PHE A 73 -2.30 5.72 0.20
CA PHE A 73 -2.65 6.75 1.18
C PHE A 73 -3.50 7.87 0.56
N TYR A 74 -3.55 7.95 -0.76
CA TYR A 74 -4.38 8.89 -1.50
C TYR A 74 -5.54 8.14 -2.15
N GLU A 75 -6.73 8.72 -2.05
CA GLU A 75 -7.92 8.17 -2.69
C GLU A 75 -7.87 8.35 -4.21
N PRO A 76 -8.47 7.43 -4.97
CA PRO A 76 -8.65 7.64 -6.40
C PRO A 76 -9.66 8.77 -6.63
N GLU A 77 -9.23 9.82 -7.32
CA GLU A 77 -10.00 11.03 -7.56
C GLU A 77 -10.67 11.02 -8.95
N ASN A 78 -11.76 11.78 -9.10
CA ASN A 78 -12.39 12.08 -10.39
C ASN A 78 -12.65 10.85 -11.27
N GLY A 79 -12.98 9.71 -10.68
CA GLY A 79 -13.21 8.47 -11.41
C GLY A 79 -11.96 7.83 -12.00
N PHE A 80 -10.80 8.09 -11.42
CA PHE A 80 -9.50 7.60 -11.90
C PHE A 80 -9.49 6.11 -12.23
N LEU A 81 -9.96 5.24 -11.32
CA LEU A 81 -9.95 3.79 -11.54
C LEU A 81 -10.85 3.36 -12.72
N GLN A 82 -12.02 3.99 -12.86
CA GLN A 82 -12.95 3.76 -13.96
C GLN A 82 -12.33 4.20 -15.31
N LEU A 83 -11.66 5.35 -15.33
CA LEU A 83 -10.99 5.86 -16.51
C LEU A 83 -9.81 4.99 -16.92
N VAL A 84 -8.97 4.56 -15.97
CA VAL A 84 -7.86 3.61 -16.22
C VAL A 84 -8.40 2.31 -16.79
N LYS A 85 -9.49 1.76 -16.21
CA LYS A 85 -10.12 0.53 -16.72
C LYS A 85 -10.61 0.72 -18.16
N SER A 86 -11.36 1.78 -18.43
CA SER A 86 -11.91 2.07 -19.77
C SER A 86 -10.80 2.25 -20.81
N LEU A 87 -9.70 2.89 -20.42
CA LEU A 87 -8.56 3.08 -21.30
C LEU A 87 -7.83 1.74 -21.59
N CYS A 88 -7.62 0.91 -20.58
CA CYS A 88 -7.06 -0.43 -20.77
C CYS A 88 -7.92 -1.28 -21.72
N GLU A 89 -9.24 -1.28 -21.52
CA GLU A 89 -10.18 -2.01 -22.39
C GLU A 89 -10.15 -1.51 -23.84
N LYS A 90 -10.15 -0.20 -24.04
CA LYS A 90 -10.03 0.44 -25.36
C LYS A 90 -8.74 0.05 -26.08
N GLU A 91 -7.62 0.06 -25.36
CA GLU A 91 -6.30 -0.22 -25.92
C GLU A 91 -5.98 -1.72 -25.98
N GLY A 92 -6.83 -2.58 -25.43
CA GLY A 92 -6.65 -4.03 -25.36
C GLY A 92 -5.51 -4.47 -24.45
N ALA A 93 -5.26 -3.70 -23.39
CA ALA A 93 -4.36 -4.05 -22.30
C ALA A 93 -5.14 -4.61 -21.11
N LEU A 94 -4.49 -5.38 -20.25
CA LEU A 94 -5.12 -5.86 -19.00
C LEU A 94 -4.97 -4.82 -17.90
N LEU A 95 -6.01 -4.62 -17.09
CA LEU A 95 -5.91 -3.95 -15.79
C LEU A 95 -5.75 -5.00 -14.70
N ILE A 96 -4.73 -4.84 -13.86
CA ILE A 96 -4.45 -5.69 -12.71
C ILE A 96 -4.50 -4.82 -11.45
N PHE A 97 -5.30 -5.22 -10.46
CA PHE A 97 -5.27 -4.61 -9.14
C PHE A 97 -4.39 -5.43 -8.19
N ASP A 98 -3.39 -4.77 -7.62
CA ASP A 98 -2.68 -5.31 -6.47
C ASP A 98 -3.52 -5.04 -5.21
N GLU A 99 -4.25 -6.05 -4.79
CA GLU A 99 -5.08 -6.04 -3.59
C GLU A 99 -4.40 -6.71 -2.38
N VAL A 100 -3.09 -6.91 -2.45
CA VAL A 100 -2.33 -7.57 -1.37
C VAL A 100 -2.42 -6.79 -0.06
N ILE A 101 -2.59 -5.46 -0.10
CA ILE A 101 -2.85 -4.62 1.08
C ILE A 101 -4.33 -4.27 1.21
N THR A 102 -4.98 -3.96 0.11
CA THR A 102 -6.34 -3.42 0.09
C THR A 102 -7.41 -4.49 0.24
N GLY A 103 -7.14 -5.70 -0.19
CA GLY A 103 -8.00 -6.86 0.04
C GLY A 103 -8.18 -7.15 1.52
N PHE A 104 -9.40 -7.49 1.92
CA PHE A 104 -9.76 -7.77 3.33
C PHE A 104 -9.54 -6.60 4.29
N ARG A 105 -9.41 -5.38 3.77
CA ARG A 105 -9.24 -4.17 4.58
C ARG A 105 -10.27 -3.10 4.26
N TRP A 106 -10.42 -2.68 3.01
CA TRP A 106 -11.49 -1.74 2.61
C TRP A 106 -12.86 -2.40 2.60
N HIS A 107 -12.88 -3.60 2.09
CA HIS A 107 -14.05 -4.48 1.99
C HIS A 107 -13.55 -5.93 1.94
N ILE A 108 -14.41 -6.90 2.28
CA ILE A 108 -14.05 -8.32 2.18
C ILE A 108 -13.67 -8.72 0.74
N GLY A 109 -14.32 -8.11 -0.25
CA GLY A 109 -14.02 -8.29 -1.68
C GLY A 109 -12.95 -7.33 -2.22
N GLY A 110 -12.19 -6.64 -1.35
CA GLY A 110 -11.12 -5.72 -1.71
C GLY A 110 -11.59 -4.32 -2.07
N ALA A 111 -10.63 -3.45 -2.41
CA ALA A 111 -10.89 -2.09 -2.87
C ALA A 111 -11.66 -2.07 -4.20
N GLN A 112 -11.49 -3.08 -5.04
CA GLN A 112 -12.29 -3.26 -6.27
C GLN A 112 -13.79 -3.24 -6.00
N THR A 113 -14.23 -3.89 -4.91
CA THR A 113 -15.65 -3.90 -4.50
C THR A 113 -16.03 -2.56 -3.88
N TYR A 114 -15.16 -1.98 -3.04
CA TYR A 114 -15.42 -0.70 -2.40
C TYR A 114 -15.60 0.44 -3.41
N PHE A 115 -14.74 0.51 -4.44
CA PHE A 115 -14.82 1.54 -5.49
C PHE A 115 -15.69 1.14 -6.68
N GLY A 116 -16.25 -0.06 -6.72
CA GLY A 116 -17.10 -0.54 -7.81
C GLY A 116 -16.37 -0.74 -9.14
N VAL A 117 -15.07 -1.04 -9.12
CA VAL A 117 -14.26 -1.25 -10.34
C VAL A 117 -13.62 -2.61 -10.30
N THR A 118 -14.12 -3.54 -11.11
CA THR A 118 -13.54 -4.89 -11.23
C THR A 118 -12.47 -4.91 -12.32
N PRO A 119 -11.20 -5.22 -11.99
CA PRO A 119 -10.12 -5.34 -12.97
C PRO A 119 -10.21 -6.64 -13.78
N HIS A 120 -9.25 -6.87 -14.66
CA HIS A 120 -9.12 -8.15 -15.36
C HIS A 120 -8.52 -9.24 -14.46
N LEU A 121 -7.56 -8.87 -13.62
CA LEU A 121 -6.93 -9.72 -12.61
C LEU A 121 -6.78 -8.95 -11.30
N SER A 122 -6.78 -9.67 -10.18
CA SER A 122 -6.45 -9.15 -8.85
C SER A 122 -5.50 -10.09 -8.12
N THR A 123 -4.55 -9.53 -7.37
CA THR A 123 -3.65 -10.29 -6.49
C THR A 123 -4.03 -10.06 -5.05
N PHE A 124 -4.07 -11.12 -4.25
CA PHE A 124 -4.38 -11.08 -2.82
C PHE A 124 -3.29 -11.75 -1.99
N GLY A 125 -3.13 -11.34 -0.75
CA GLY A 125 -2.16 -11.87 0.20
C GLY A 125 -2.35 -11.27 1.59
N LYS A 126 -1.30 -11.17 2.38
CA LYS A 126 -1.27 -10.55 3.72
C LYS A 126 -2.49 -10.91 4.59
N GLY A 127 -3.51 -10.05 4.63
CA GLY A 127 -4.75 -10.23 5.40
C GLY A 127 -5.53 -11.49 5.04
N MET A 128 -5.30 -12.08 3.86
CA MET A 128 -5.97 -13.29 3.39
C MET A 128 -5.78 -14.49 4.34
N ALA A 129 -4.60 -14.64 4.94
CA ALA A 129 -4.32 -15.69 5.92
C ALA A 129 -3.74 -15.13 7.23
N ASN A 130 -3.81 -13.81 7.43
CA ASN A 130 -3.53 -13.10 8.68
C ASN A 130 -2.23 -13.55 9.37
N GLY A 131 -1.11 -13.50 8.64
CA GLY A 131 0.24 -13.84 9.14
C GLY A 131 0.81 -15.16 8.63
N PHE A 132 -0.02 -16.02 8.03
CA PHE A 132 0.45 -17.24 7.36
C PHE A 132 0.71 -17.00 5.87
N ALA A 133 1.64 -17.76 5.30
CA ALA A 133 2.04 -17.61 3.90
C ALA A 133 0.93 -18.13 2.96
N LEU A 134 0.14 -17.21 2.42
CA LEU A 134 -0.88 -17.50 1.42
C LEU A 134 -1.05 -16.31 0.49
N SER A 135 -1.08 -16.56 -0.80
CA SER A 135 -1.43 -15.56 -1.82
C SER A 135 -2.26 -16.19 -2.92
N ALA A 136 -3.00 -15.35 -3.64
CA ALA A 136 -3.82 -15.80 -4.76
C ALA A 136 -3.81 -14.76 -5.88
N VAL A 137 -3.91 -15.25 -7.11
CA VAL A 137 -4.28 -14.47 -8.29
C VAL A 137 -5.65 -14.94 -8.75
N VAL A 138 -6.56 -14.01 -8.92
CA VAL A 138 -7.93 -14.29 -9.39
C VAL A 138 -8.29 -13.33 -10.52
N GLY A 139 -9.25 -13.67 -11.35
CA GLY A 139 -9.69 -12.78 -12.41
C GLY A 139 -10.58 -13.42 -13.48
N LYS A 140 -10.67 -12.75 -14.61
CA LYS A 140 -11.50 -13.18 -15.73
C LYS A 140 -11.06 -14.55 -16.22
N ARG A 141 -12.06 -15.43 -16.46
CA ARG A 141 -11.83 -16.82 -16.88
C ARG A 141 -10.95 -16.91 -18.12
N GLU A 142 -11.22 -16.08 -19.14
CA GLU A 142 -10.47 -16.09 -20.40
C GLU A 142 -8.98 -15.77 -20.23
N VAL A 143 -8.62 -14.98 -19.21
CA VAL A 143 -7.22 -14.68 -18.88
C VAL A 143 -6.61 -15.80 -18.04
N MET A 144 -7.34 -16.29 -17.04
CA MET A 144 -6.88 -17.34 -16.13
C MET A 144 -6.74 -18.71 -16.84
N ASP A 145 -7.51 -18.96 -17.89
CA ASP A 145 -7.43 -20.20 -18.67
C ASP A 145 -6.06 -20.42 -19.34
N ALA A 146 -5.26 -19.35 -19.54
CA ALA A 146 -3.87 -19.48 -20.01
C ALA A 146 -2.98 -20.31 -19.08
N GLY A 147 -3.28 -20.35 -17.78
CA GLY A 147 -2.57 -21.12 -16.77
C GLY A 147 -3.16 -22.48 -16.45
N ARG A 148 -4.14 -22.99 -17.22
CA ARG A 148 -4.70 -24.33 -17.00
C ARG A 148 -3.66 -25.42 -17.20
N ARG A 149 -3.91 -26.60 -16.61
CA ARG A 149 -3.13 -27.81 -16.88
C ARG A 149 -3.06 -28.03 -18.38
N ASN A 150 -1.85 -28.11 -18.94
CA ASN A 150 -1.55 -28.15 -20.37
C ASN A 150 -1.79 -26.81 -21.11
N GLY A 151 -2.01 -25.70 -20.41
CA GLY A 151 -2.00 -24.37 -21.00
C GLY A 151 -0.56 -23.91 -21.36
N PRO A 152 -0.43 -22.86 -22.17
CA PRO A 152 0.88 -22.38 -22.64
C PRO A 152 1.66 -21.63 -21.57
N VAL A 153 1.03 -21.19 -20.49
CA VAL A 153 1.68 -20.50 -19.37
C VAL A 153 1.99 -21.48 -18.26
N PHE A 154 3.26 -21.63 -17.94
CA PHE A 154 3.68 -22.38 -16.77
C PHE A 154 3.46 -21.51 -15.54
N LEU A 155 2.47 -21.87 -14.73
CA LEU A 155 2.27 -21.24 -13.43
C LEU A 155 3.35 -21.73 -12.47
N LEU A 156 4.06 -20.79 -11.86
CA LEU A 156 5.07 -21.10 -10.87
C LEU A 156 4.46 -21.92 -9.73
N SER A 157 5.07 -23.10 -9.53
CA SER A 157 4.91 -23.89 -8.34
C SER A 157 6.10 -23.62 -7.43
N CYS A 158 5.88 -22.98 -6.29
CA CYS A 158 6.93 -22.88 -5.28
C CYS A 158 6.86 -24.09 -4.33
N THR A 159 7.96 -24.39 -3.66
CA THR A 159 8.08 -25.55 -2.76
C THR A 159 6.95 -25.61 -1.73
N TYR A 160 6.53 -24.46 -1.23
CA TYR A 160 5.46 -24.32 -0.22
C TYR A 160 4.13 -23.82 -0.81
N GLY A 161 3.97 -23.83 -2.13
CA GLY A 161 2.71 -23.42 -2.78
C GLY A 161 1.59 -24.38 -2.43
N GLY A 162 0.52 -23.84 -1.85
CA GLY A 162 -0.64 -24.63 -1.44
C GLY A 162 -0.40 -25.51 -0.21
N GLU A 163 0.55 -25.13 0.66
CA GLU A 163 0.80 -25.83 1.91
C GLU A 163 -0.43 -25.74 2.85
N ILE A 164 -0.65 -26.80 3.65
CA ILE A 164 -1.91 -27.03 4.37
C ILE A 164 -2.12 -25.99 5.49
N VAL A 165 -1.07 -25.51 6.14
CA VAL A 165 -1.19 -24.59 7.26
C VAL A 165 -1.69 -23.23 6.80
N GLY A 166 -1.11 -22.66 5.73
CA GLY A 166 -1.57 -21.41 5.14
C GLY A 166 -2.99 -21.50 4.59
N LEU A 167 -3.33 -22.63 3.93
CA LEU A 167 -4.70 -22.88 3.45
C LEU A 167 -5.69 -22.95 4.60
N SER A 168 -5.37 -23.67 5.68
CA SER A 168 -6.23 -23.80 6.87
C SER A 168 -6.39 -22.45 7.57
N ALA A 169 -5.31 -21.67 7.68
CA ALA A 169 -5.36 -20.32 8.24
C ALA A 169 -6.23 -19.40 7.40
N GLY A 170 -6.12 -19.47 6.05
CA GLY A 170 -6.97 -18.72 5.13
C GLY A 170 -8.44 -19.04 5.30
N ILE A 171 -8.81 -20.34 5.35
CA ILE A 171 -10.19 -20.77 5.60
C ILE A 171 -10.70 -20.19 6.91
N LYS A 172 -9.93 -20.30 8.00
CA LYS A 172 -10.34 -19.77 9.30
C LYS A 172 -10.45 -18.23 9.30
N THR A 173 -9.56 -17.56 8.58
CA THR A 173 -9.61 -16.11 8.41
C THR A 173 -10.90 -15.69 7.69
N PHE A 174 -11.30 -16.39 6.62
CA PHE A 174 -12.56 -16.14 5.93
C PHE A 174 -13.78 -16.40 6.81
N ASP A 175 -13.75 -17.44 7.66
CA ASP A 175 -14.82 -17.68 8.63
C ASP A 175 -14.99 -16.50 9.57
N VAL A 176 -13.88 -15.93 10.07
CA VAL A 176 -13.92 -14.74 10.93
C VAL A 176 -14.48 -13.53 10.18
N PHE A 177 -14.01 -13.25 8.97
CA PHE A 177 -14.53 -12.14 8.16
C PHE A 177 -16.02 -12.26 7.85
N ASN A 178 -16.53 -13.49 7.68
CA ASN A 178 -17.93 -13.73 7.36
C ASN A 178 -18.86 -13.62 8.60
N ASN A 179 -18.34 -13.92 9.79
CA ASN A 179 -19.15 -14.03 11.00
C ASN A 179 -18.95 -12.84 11.98
N GLU A 180 -17.86 -12.08 11.80
CA GLU A 180 -17.50 -10.99 12.70
C GLU A 180 -17.40 -9.65 11.94
N PRO A 181 -17.68 -8.51 12.55
CA PRO A 181 -17.69 -7.20 11.91
C PRO A 181 -16.27 -6.61 11.73
N VAL A 182 -15.33 -7.42 11.23
CA VAL A 182 -13.91 -7.08 11.12
C VAL A 182 -13.67 -5.81 10.29
N ILE A 183 -14.26 -5.74 9.10
CA ILE A 183 -14.13 -4.56 8.21
C ILE A 183 -14.70 -3.31 8.87
N GLN A 184 -15.88 -3.43 9.48
CA GLN A 184 -16.51 -2.32 10.21
C GLN A 184 -15.64 -1.83 11.37
N HIS A 185 -15.01 -2.76 12.09
CA HIS A 185 -14.07 -2.43 13.16
C HIS A 185 -12.87 -1.63 12.62
N TYR A 186 -12.26 -2.04 11.50
CA TYR A 186 -11.15 -1.29 10.89
C TYR A 186 -11.51 0.16 10.59
N TRP A 187 -12.68 0.39 9.99
CA TRP A 187 -13.17 1.73 9.68
C TRP A 187 -13.46 2.55 10.95
N ASN A 188 -14.12 1.96 11.94
CA ASN A 188 -14.51 2.65 13.17
C ASN A 188 -13.31 2.98 14.05
N TYR A 189 -12.44 2.00 14.28
CA TYR A 189 -11.23 2.18 15.09
C TYR A 189 -10.28 3.18 14.44
N GLY A 190 -10.07 3.05 13.14
CA GLY A 190 -9.20 3.95 12.41
C GLY A 190 -9.71 5.38 12.36
N ARG A 191 -11.02 5.60 12.24
CA ARG A 191 -11.63 6.93 12.35
C ARG A 191 -11.33 7.58 13.69
N LYS A 192 -11.50 6.83 14.79
CA LYS A 192 -11.17 7.31 16.14
C LYS A 192 -9.69 7.66 16.26
N LEU A 193 -8.82 6.76 15.82
CA LEU A 193 -7.37 6.96 15.87
C LEU A 193 -6.94 8.17 15.03
N LYS A 194 -7.46 8.30 13.81
CA LYS A 194 -7.22 9.43 12.91
C LYS A 194 -7.64 10.76 13.54
N GLY A 195 -8.82 10.78 14.19
CA GLY A 195 -9.30 11.95 14.93
C GLY A 195 -8.38 12.33 16.10
N ILE A 196 -7.92 11.34 16.87
CA ILE A 196 -6.96 11.56 17.98
C ILE A 196 -5.65 12.16 17.45
N ILE A 197 -5.11 11.61 16.38
CA ILE A 197 -3.84 12.11 15.77
C ILE A 197 -4.02 13.54 15.30
N SER A 198 -5.10 13.85 14.57
CA SER A 198 -5.38 15.19 14.07
C SER A 198 -5.51 16.22 15.21
N GLU A 199 -6.26 15.87 16.26
CA GLU A 199 -6.41 16.73 17.44
C GLU A 199 -5.08 17.01 18.14
N LEU A 200 -4.21 16.00 18.24
CA LEU A 200 -2.90 16.17 18.89
C LEU A 200 -1.93 16.99 18.02
N ILE A 201 -1.94 16.81 16.70
CA ILE A 201 -1.15 17.62 15.77
C ILE A 201 -1.51 19.10 15.91
N GLU A 202 -2.81 19.43 15.90
CA GLU A 202 -3.31 20.80 16.10
C GLU A 202 -2.93 21.33 17.50
N ARG A 203 -3.18 20.55 18.55
CA ARG A 203 -2.87 20.91 19.95
C ARG A 203 -1.42 21.31 20.15
N TYR A 204 -0.49 20.63 19.48
CA TYR A 204 0.95 20.87 19.62
C TYR A 204 1.52 21.78 18.52
N ASN A 205 0.68 22.39 17.67
CA ASN A 205 1.06 23.28 16.57
C ASN A 205 2.05 22.63 15.59
N LEU A 206 1.79 21.39 15.19
CA LEU A 206 2.65 20.61 14.29
C LEU A 206 2.13 20.52 12.85
N ASP A 207 1.02 21.18 12.51
CA ASP A 207 0.34 21.12 11.20
C ASP A 207 1.25 21.45 10.01
N SER A 208 2.25 22.33 10.23
CA SER A 208 3.22 22.69 9.20
C SER A 208 4.26 21.59 8.92
N PHE A 209 4.32 20.53 9.74
CA PHE A 209 5.36 19.50 9.67
C PHE A 209 4.81 18.10 9.55
N ILE A 210 3.61 17.87 10.05
CA ILE A 210 3.00 16.56 10.19
C ILE A 210 1.52 16.67 9.82
N SER A 211 1.03 15.67 9.07
CA SER A 211 -0.41 15.51 8.82
C SER A 211 -0.83 14.05 8.97
N VAL A 212 -2.13 13.79 9.06
CA VAL A 212 -2.65 12.43 8.97
C VAL A 212 -3.36 12.25 7.64
N ILE A 213 -2.94 11.24 6.90
CA ILE A 213 -3.44 10.91 5.55
C ILE A 213 -4.09 9.53 5.52
N GLY A 214 -4.60 9.13 4.39
CA GLY A 214 -5.23 7.83 4.19
C GLY A 214 -6.69 7.78 4.62
N MET A 215 -7.36 6.72 4.18
CA MET A 215 -8.75 6.43 4.57
C MET A 215 -8.80 5.85 5.99
N ASP A 216 -9.95 5.94 6.64
CA ASP A 216 -10.09 5.54 8.04
C ASP A 216 -9.66 4.10 8.32
N CYS A 217 -9.87 3.16 7.40
CA CYS A 217 -9.41 1.77 7.56
C CYS A 217 -7.88 1.60 7.44
N ARG A 218 -7.17 2.61 6.93
CA ARG A 218 -5.71 2.65 6.76
C ARG A 218 -5.17 4.08 6.88
N PRO A 219 -5.26 4.71 8.06
CA PRO A 219 -4.64 6.00 8.30
C PRO A 219 -3.10 5.86 8.34
N GLU A 220 -2.40 6.95 8.08
CA GLU A 220 -0.94 7.04 8.20
C GLU A 220 -0.56 8.45 8.67
N ILE A 221 0.54 8.56 9.42
CA ILE A 221 1.12 9.84 9.80
C ILE A 221 2.16 10.22 8.75
N ASP A 222 1.91 11.32 8.04
CA ASP A 222 2.85 11.86 7.05
C ASP A 222 3.69 12.97 7.67
N PHE A 223 5.00 12.74 7.69
CA PHE A 223 5.99 13.71 8.11
C PHE A 223 6.53 14.39 6.85
N HIS A 224 6.19 15.66 6.62
CA HIS A 224 6.66 16.35 5.42
C HIS A 224 7.89 17.23 5.71
N GLY A 225 8.22 17.46 6.98
CA GLY A 225 9.23 18.44 7.34
C GLY A 225 8.76 19.85 7.04
N GLY A 226 9.65 20.82 7.16
CA GLY A 226 9.35 22.22 6.85
C GLY A 226 10.44 23.16 7.36
N GLY A 227 10.63 24.30 6.65
CA GLY A 227 11.75 25.20 6.97
C GLY A 227 13.10 24.49 6.83
N HIS A 228 13.83 24.34 7.93
CA HIS A 228 15.11 23.64 8.01
C HIS A 228 15.01 22.24 8.65
N PHE A 229 13.78 21.80 9.01
CA PHE A 229 13.57 20.50 9.65
C PHE A 229 13.39 19.39 8.63
N ASP A 230 14.24 18.36 8.73
CA ASP A 230 14.14 17.15 7.90
C ASP A 230 13.01 16.25 8.38
N ARG A 231 12.22 15.73 7.44
CA ARG A 231 11.10 14.84 7.73
C ARG A 231 11.51 13.56 8.45
N TRP A 232 12.69 13.05 8.17
CA TRP A 232 13.18 11.80 8.75
C TRP A 232 13.67 12.00 10.18
N GLU A 233 14.23 13.16 10.51
CA GLU A 233 14.54 13.50 11.90
C GLU A 233 13.29 13.60 12.76
N LEU A 234 12.25 14.30 12.27
CA LEU A 234 10.95 14.38 12.94
C LEU A 234 10.36 12.99 13.18
N LYS A 235 10.34 12.13 12.14
CA LYS A 235 9.85 10.76 12.24
C LYS A 235 10.70 9.93 13.19
N THR A 236 12.02 10.11 13.22
CA THR A 236 12.91 9.37 14.13
C THR A 236 12.62 9.70 15.58
N LEU A 237 12.52 10.98 15.92
CA LEU A 237 12.17 11.40 17.28
C LEU A 237 10.79 10.87 17.68
N PHE A 238 9.80 11.01 16.81
CA PHE A 238 8.46 10.49 17.06
C PHE A 238 8.48 8.97 17.36
N LEU A 239 9.17 8.19 16.54
CA LEU A 239 9.25 6.74 16.72
C LEU A 239 9.99 6.34 18.00
N GLN A 240 11.08 7.04 18.34
CA GLN A 240 11.79 6.82 19.59
C GLN A 240 10.86 7.02 20.80
N GLU A 241 10.10 8.12 20.82
CA GLU A 241 9.19 8.41 21.93
C GLU A 241 8.01 7.42 21.99
N MET A 242 7.49 6.99 20.84
CA MET A 242 6.47 5.94 20.79
C MET A 242 6.99 4.60 21.35
N ILE A 243 8.21 4.20 20.97
CA ILE A 243 8.85 2.98 21.46
C ILE A 243 9.10 3.07 22.97
N ASN A 244 9.55 4.22 23.48
CA ASN A 244 9.73 4.47 24.91
C ASN A 244 8.42 4.31 25.71
N MET A 245 7.27 4.47 25.05
CA MET A 245 5.94 4.21 25.61
C MET A 245 5.44 2.79 25.36
N GLY A 246 6.26 1.91 24.77
CA GLY A 246 5.91 0.54 24.45
C GLY A 246 5.00 0.38 23.22
N VAL A 247 4.91 1.40 22.36
CA VAL A 247 4.12 1.37 21.13
C VAL A 247 5.02 1.43 19.91
N PHE A 248 5.08 0.35 19.13
CA PHE A 248 5.80 0.34 17.86
C PHE A 248 4.85 0.76 16.73
N MET A 249 5.02 1.97 16.21
CA MET A 249 4.16 2.57 15.21
C MET A 249 4.96 3.12 14.00
N GLU A 250 5.77 2.24 13.38
CA GLU A 250 6.44 2.60 12.12
C GLU A 250 5.41 2.82 11.00
N ARG A 251 4.33 2.05 11.03
CA ARG A 251 3.13 2.17 10.22
C ARG A 251 1.89 1.88 11.06
N ILE A 252 0.79 2.51 10.73
CA ILE A 252 -0.50 2.22 11.38
C ILE A 252 -1.11 0.98 10.72
N CYS A 253 -1.17 -0.12 11.47
CA CYS A 253 -1.76 -1.38 11.01
C CYS A 253 -2.86 -1.81 11.99
N ILE A 254 -4.09 -1.38 11.74
CA ILE A 254 -5.25 -1.69 12.59
C ILE A 254 -5.57 -3.17 12.49
N SER A 255 -5.74 -3.81 13.63
CA SER A 255 -6.14 -5.21 13.80
C SER A 255 -7.52 -5.29 14.44
N TYR A 256 -8.26 -6.36 14.16
CA TYR A 256 -9.54 -6.65 14.81
C TYR A 256 -9.41 -6.88 16.34
N SER A 257 -8.20 -7.26 16.78
CA SER A 257 -7.88 -7.45 18.20
C SER A 257 -7.65 -6.14 18.96
N HIS A 258 -7.47 -5.01 18.28
CA HIS A 258 -7.29 -3.73 18.97
C HIS A 258 -8.59 -3.31 19.68
N SER A 259 -8.47 -3.07 20.99
CA SER A 259 -9.56 -2.69 21.88
C SER A 259 -9.57 -1.18 22.17
N GLU A 260 -10.60 -0.71 22.87
CA GLU A 260 -10.62 0.67 23.38
C GLU A 260 -9.47 0.94 24.37
N THR A 261 -9.03 -0.07 25.12
CA THR A 261 -7.87 0.05 26.02
C THR A 261 -6.60 0.31 25.22
N ASP A 262 -6.41 -0.39 24.10
CA ASP A 262 -5.25 -0.18 23.22
C ASP A 262 -5.31 1.22 22.59
N LEU A 263 -6.51 1.72 22.26
CA LEU A 263 -6.68 3.06 21.71
C LEU A 263 -6.30 4.14 22.73
N GLU A 264 -6.73 4.02 23.99
CA GLU A 264 -6.37 4.97 25.06
C GLU A 264 -4.88 4.94 25.40
N TRP A 265 -4.27 3.76 25.39
CA TRP A 265 -2.80 3.62 25.53
C TRP A 265 -2.08 4.31 24.39
N THR A 266 -2.50 4.05 23.16
CA THR A 266 -1.94 4.64 21.94
C THR A 266 -2.09 6.17 21.97
N LYS A 267 -3.25 6.68 22.39
CA LYS A 267 -3.48 8.13 22.55
C LYS A 267 -2.51 8.75 23.54
N THR A 268 -2.25 8.09 24.65
CA THR A 268 -1.29 8.57 25.67
C THR A 268 0.13 8.61 25.10
N ALA A 269 0.54 7.58 24.39
CA ALA A 269 1.85 7.51 23.74
C ALA A 269 2.01 8.59 22.65
N LEU A 270 0.99 8.76 21.81
CA LEU A 270 0.93 9.80 20.76
C LEU A 270 1.05 11.20 21.36
N ALA A 271 0.30 11.48 22.45
CA ALA A 271 0.34 12.79 23.10
C ALA A 271 1.74 13.10 23.62
N LYS A 272 2.43 12.12 24.23
CA LYS A 272 3.81 12.30 24.71
C LYS A 272 4.78 12.48 23.53
N ALA A 273 4.71 11.64 22.51
CA ALA A 273 5.62 11.68 21.38
C ALA A 273 5.49 13.00 20.59
N LEU A 274 4.27 13.41 20.25
CA LEU A 274 4.04 14.67 19.53
C LEU A 274 4.39 15.90 20.36
N ASN A 275 4.20 15.86 21.69
CA ASN A 275 4.68 16.92 22.56
C ASN A 275 6.21 17.07 22.51
N GLN A 276 6.97 15.97 22.55
CA GLN A 276 8.42 16.00 22.42
C GLN A 276 8.87 16.53 21.06
N VAL A 277 8.20 16.12 19.99
CA VAL A 277 8.45 16.68 18.65
C VAL A 277 8.20 18.20 18.64
N SER A 278 7.12 18.68 19.25
CA SER A 278 6.85 20.13 19.37
C SER A 278 7.93 20.87 20.13
N ILE A 279 8.40 20.33 21.26
CA ILE A 279 9.50 20.91 22.04
C ILE A 279 10.77 21.01 21.19
N ALA A 280 11.12 19.96 20.46
CA ALA A 280 12.31 19.93 19.61
C ALA A 280 12.23 20.93 18.44
N VAL A 281 11.05 21.07 17.83
CA VAL A 281 10.78 22.08 16.78
C VAL A 281 10.93 23.49 17.35
N GLN A 282 10.38 23.77 18.53
CA GLN A 282 10.52 25.08 19.21
C GLN A 282 11.98 25.39 19.62
N ALA A 283 12.75 24.37 19.98
CA ALA A 283 14.18 24.51 20.27
C ALA A 283 15.04 24.75 19.00
N GLY A 284 14.48 24.58 17.82
CA GLY A 284 15.16 24.78 16.54
C GLY A 284 16.19 23.70 16.17
N ASN A 285 16.22 22.57 16.89
CA ASN A 285 17.17 21.49 16.65
C ASN A 285 16.60 20.14 17.07
N ILE A 286 16.20 19.31 16.09
CA ILE A 286 15.61 17.99 16.34
C ILE A 286 16.68 16.97 16.77
N SER A 287 17.89 17.04 16.19
CA SER A 287 18.93 16.01 16.36
C SER A 287 19.46 15.88 17.80
N GLN A 288 19.19 16.85 18.67
CA GLN A 288 19.53 16.78 20.10
C GLN A 288 18.52 16.00 20.94
N PHE A 289 17.39 15.58 20.36
CA PHE A 289 16.28 14.96 21.08
C PHE A 289 16.12 13.46 20.78
N TYR A 290 16.89 12.90 19.85
CA TYR A 290 16.89 11.47 19.59
C TYR A 290 18.30 10.89 19.60
N ASP A 291 18.39 9.58 19.87
CA ASP A 291 19.65 8.85 19.92
C ASP A 291 20.00 8.27 18.55
N GLY A 292 21.29 8.30 18.21
CA GLY A 292 21.81 7.66 16.98
C GLY A 292 21.62 8.50 15.71
N GLU A 293 21.43 7.82 14.59
CA GLU A 293 21.21 8.45 13.28
C GLU A 293 19.72 8.50 12.94
N ALA A 294 19.30 9.54 12.21
CA ALA A 294 17.95 9.59 11.64
C ALA A 294 17.70 8.42 10.71
N ILE A 295 16.49 7.86 10.78
CA ILE A 295 16.05 6.83 9.84
C ILE A 295 16.14 7.33 8.40
N LYS A 296 16.39 6.42 7.48
CA LYS A 296 16.50 6.74 6.05
C LYS A 296 15.50 5.90 5.25
N PRO A 297 14.90 6.44 4.19
CA PRO A 297 14.01 5.65 3.35
C PRO A 297 14.78 4.52 2.67
N VAL A 298 14.12 3.36 2.54
CA VAL A 298 14.67 2.22 1.80
C VAL A 298 14.79 2.57 0.31
N PHE A 299 13.77 3.26 -0.21
CA PHE A 299 13.73 3.76 -1.59
C PHE A 299 13.63 5.29 -1.57
N THR A 300 14.47 5.94 -2.37
CA THR A 300 14.37 7.37 -2.71
C THR A 300 13.77 7.49 -4.11
N TYR A 301 12.79 8.36 -4.29
CA TYR A 301 12.09 8.62 -5.56
C TYR A 301 12.39 10.04 -6.04
#